data_6390fb135bd3b92646143960064f1ca3
#
_entry.id   6390fb135bd3b92646143960064f1ca3
#
_cell.length_a   1.000
_cell.length_b   1.000
_cell.length_c   1.000
_cell.angle_alpha   90.00
_cell.angle_beta   90.00
_cell.angle_gamma   90.00
#
_symmetry.space_group_name_H-M   'P 1'
#
loop_
_entity.id
_entity.type
_entity.pdbx_description
1 polymer ?
#
loop_
_entity_poly.entity_id
_entity_poly.type
_entity_poly.pdbx_seq_one_letter_code
_entity_poly.pdbx_strand_id
1 'polypeptide(L)'
;MDLESLTQIEGLGPKTIKTLWEKLQIRTIDELEKAALAHKISQLPGFKKKSEENILKGIEFAKKSKGRFILGFTLPLIRDIERRVKAVPEVKKAVAAGSVRRMKETIGDVDFLILSDDPDKVTKYFVSMPEVVQIIEKGKTKSAVKLNTGMNADIRILPEESFGAALQYFTGNKPHNIELRKIAIGRGWKLNEYGIYQKKKQIAGRTEEEVYKKLGLEWIPPELRENTGEIAAAKKGKLPNLVEMKDLKGDLQVHSNWTDGQNSIREMAEQAKKNGLEYIVISDHSKYLAMTGGLDEKQLLKQAKEIVQVNKQVKDIIVLQGVELNILKDGSLDVSDDALKKLDVASAAVHSHFDMSEEEMTKRVLKAVENPNVDILLHPTAREIRRREPIQLDLEKIMQATKDNGTILDIDSYPDRLDLKDEHVKKAVEIGAKLGISSDSHSTAHLHYLELGVAQARRGWATAKDIVNTQRLEELKKNLKA
;
A
#
# COMPACT_ATOMS: atom_id res chain seq x y z
N MET A 1 18.22 -22.79 8.84
CA MET A 1 16.87 -22.87 8.23
C MET A 1 16.50 -21.45 7.84
N ASP A 2 16.15 -21.26 6.60
CA ASP A 2 15.67 -19.97 6.09
C ASP A 2 14.16 -19.86 6.38
N LEU A 3 13.83 -19.60 7.65
CA LEU A 3 12.46 -19.50 8.14
C LEU A 3 11.73 -18.31 7.52
N GLU A 4 12.44 -17.19 7.33
CA GLU A 4 11.87 -15.97 6.79
C GLU A 4 11.34 -16.18 5.36
N SER A 5 12.14 -16.83 4.51
CA SER A 5 11.71 -17.14 3.14
C SER A 5 10.58 -18.18 3.10
N LEU A 6 10.58 -19.18 3.97
CA LEU A 6 9.53 -20.20 4.01
C LEU A 6 8.19 -19.65 4.50
N THR A 7 8.18 -18.71 5.44
CA THR A 7 6.95 -18.06 5.93
C THR A 7 6.29 -17.13 4.90
N GLN A 8 7.01 -16.75 3.85
CA GLN A 8 6.45 -15.97 2.73
C GLN A 8 5.56 -16.79 1.79
N ILE A 9 5.55 -18.13 1.94
CA ILE A 9 4.76 -19.01 1.07
C ILE A 9 3.38 -19.19 1.68
N GLU A 10 2.34 -18.90 0.91
CA GLU A 10 0.94 -19.07 1.33
C GLU A 10 0.68 -20.52 1.81
N GLY A 11 -0.03 -20.64 2.93
CA GLY A 11 -0.34 -21.96 3.55
C GLY A 11 0.79 -22.57 4.38
N LEU A 12 1.97 -21.92 4.47
CA LEU A 12 3.07 -22.36 5.33
C LEU A 12 3.13 -21.59 6.65
N GLY A 13 2.23 -21.92 7.58
CA GLY A 13 2.34 -21.45 8.96
C GLY A 13 3.47 -22.13 9.74
N PRO A 14 3.85 -21.61 10.93
CA PRO A 14 4.97 -22.16 11.73
C PRO A 14 4.85 -23.66 12.03
N LYS A 15 3.63 -24.16 12.29
CA LYS A 15 3.36 -25.61 12.51
C LYS A 15 3.62 -26.42 11.26
N THR A 16 3.22 -25.93 10.09
CA THR A 16 3.42 -26.59 8.79
C THR A 16 4.91 -26.64 8.46
N ILE A 17 5.63 -25.53 8.62
CA ILE A 17 7.08 -25.46 8.40
C ILE A 17 7.83 -26.43 9.34
N LYS A 18 7.44 -26.49 10.62
CA LYS A 18 8.00 -27.46 11.57
C LYS A 18 7.81 -28.89 11.11
N THR A 19 6.60 -29.24 10.65
CA THR A 19 6.31 -30.60 10.15
C THR A 19 7.14 -30.93 8.91
N LEU A 20 7.27 -30.02 7.95
CA LEU A 20 8.07 -30.20 6.74
C LEU A 20 9.55 -30.37 7.07
N TRP A 21 10.06 -29.61 8.04
CA TRP A 21 11.43 -29.75 8.51
C TRP A 21 11.65 -31.11 9.23
N GLU A 22 10.79 -31.49 10.17
CA GLU A 22 10.93 -32.72 10.94
C GLU A 22 10.81 -33.99 10.08
N LYS A 23 9.90 -33.97 9.10
CA LYS A 23 9.59 -35.16 8.27
C LYS A 23 10.39 -35.26 6.98
N LEU A 24 10.73 -34.13 6.35
CA LEU A 24 11.41 -34.07 5.04
C LEU A 24 12.72 -33.29 5.06
N GLN A 25 13.15 -32.79 6.24
CA GLN A 25 14.38 -31.99 6.42
C GLN A 25 14.44 -30.73 5.54
N ILE A 26 13.28 -30.18 5.16
CA ILE A 26 13.17 -29.00 4.31
C ILE A 26 13.61 -27.76 5.11
N ARG A 27 14.57 -26.99 4.58
CA ARG A 27 15.17 -25.79 5.19
C ARG A 27 15.12 -24.56 4.30
N THR A 28 14.92 -24.75 2.99
CA THR A 28 14.95 -23.71 1.97
C THR A 28 13.77 -23.85 1.01
N ILE A 29 13.44 -22.76 0.29
CA ILE A 29 12.42 -22.79 -0.77
C ILE A 29 12.75 -23.78 -1.88
N ASP A 30 14.03 -23.91 -2.25
CA ASP A 30 14.46 -24.83 -3.30
C ASP A 30 14.30 -26.31 -2.88
N GLU A 31 14.54 -26.63 -1.61
CA GLU A 31 14.27 -27.96 -1.07
C GLU A 31 12.76 -28.26 -1.01
N LEU A 32 11.96 -27.25 -0.62
CA LEU A 32 10.52 -27.34 -0.59
C LEU A 32 9.95 -27.60 -2.00
N GLU A 33 10.42 -26.85 -3.00
CA GLU A 33 10.01 -27.06 -4.39
C GLU A 33 10.34 -28.46 -4.89
N LYS A 34 11.57 -28.94 -4.66
CA LYS A 34 11.97 -30.29 -5.04
C LYS A 34 11.08 -31.36 -4.39
N ALA A 35 10.74 -31.17 -3.11
CA ALA A 35 9.87 -32.09 -2.40
C ALA A 35 8.42 -32.07 -2.93
N ALA A 36 7.89 -30.87 -3.26
CA ALA A 36 6.57 -30.71 -3.83
C ALA A 36 6.48 -31.30 -5.26
N LEU A 37 7.46 -31.01 -6.12
CA LEU A 37 7.53 -31.57 -7.47
C LEU A 37 7.69 -33.12 -7.46
N ALA A 38 8.32 -33.69 -6.42
CA ALA A 38 8.45 -35.10 -6.22
C ALA A 38 7.24 -35.74 -5.50
N HIS A 39 6.16 -35.00 -5.28
CA HIS A 39 4.94 -35.43 -4.59
C HIS A 39 5.16 -35.99 -3.18
N LYS A 40 6.21 -35.56 -2.47
CA LYS A 40 6.53 -36.02 -1.11
C LYS A 40 5.70 -35.35 -0.03
N ILE A 41 5.24 -34.12 -0.29
CA ILE A 41 4.48 -33.32 0.69
C ILE A 41 3.06 -33.86 0.83
N SER A 42 2.40 -34.19 -0.28
CA SER A 42 1.04 -34.75 -0.29
C SER A 42 0.93 -36.12 0.38
N GLN A 43 2.05 -36.82 0.62
CA GLN A 43 2.11 -38.07 1.34
C GLN A 43 2.17 -37.92 2.87
N LEU A 44 2.41 -36.69 3.35
CA LEU A 44 2.46 -36.42 4.80
C LEU A 44 1.05 -36.34 5.40
N PRO A 45 0.86 -36.84 6.64
CA PRO A 45 -0.41 -36.65 7.35
C PRO A 45 -0.78 -35.19 7.46
N GLY A 46 -2.02 -34.83 7.09
CA GLY A 46 -2.53 -33.49 7.11
C GLY A 46 -2.29 -32.67 5.83
N PHE A 47 -1.51 -33.20 4.87
CA PHE A 47 -1.32 -32.61 3.55
C PHE A 47 -2.09 -33.37 2.48
N LYS A 48 -2.82 -32.64 1.64
CA LYS A 48 -3.52 -33.22 0.49
C LYS A 48 -2.85 -32.75 -0.80
N LYS A 49 -3.17 -33.40 -1.93
CA LYS A 49 -2.67 -32.99 -3.25
C LYS A 49 -2.87 -31.47 -3.51
N LYS A 50 -4.04 -30.93 -3.13
CA LYS A 50 -4.34 -29.50 -3.25
C LYS A 50 -3.41 -28.62 -2.39
N SER A 51 -3.00 -29.07 -1.20
CA SER A 51 -2.03 -28.35 -0.36
C SER A 51 -0.66 -28.26 -1.03
N GLU A 52 -0.22 -29.32 -1.68
CA GLU A 52 1.03 -29.38 -2.43
C GLU A 52 0.99 -28.48 -3.67
N GLU A 53 -0.12 -28.48 -4.41
CA GLU A 53 -0.36 -27.57 -5.54
C GLU A 53 -0.33 -26.09 -5.12
N ASN A 54 -0.94 -25.77 -3.99
CA ASN A 54 -0.90 -24.41 -3.43
C ASN A 54 0.51 -24.01 -3.01
N ILE A 55 1.27 -24.90 -2.40
CA ILE A 55 2.69 -24.67 -2.06
C ILE A 55 3.50 -24.40 -3.33
N LEU A 56 3.32 -25.17 -4.41
CA LEU A 56 4.01 -24.91 -5.68
C LEU A 56 3.67 -23.53 -6.27
N LYS A 57 2.39 -23.14 -6.25
CA LYS A 57 1.97 -21.79 -6.67
C LYS A 57 2.62 -20.71 -5.81
N GLY A 58 2.63 -20.89 -4.49
CA GLY A 58 3.27 -19.95 -3.56
C GLY A 58 4.79 -19.84 -3.79
N ILE A 59 5.47 -20.95 -4.12
CA ILE A 59 6.90 -20.96 -4.49
C ILE A 59 7.14 -20.18 -5.79
N GLU A 60 6.35 -20.41 -6.82
CA GLU A 60 6.45 -19.69 -8.09
C GLU A 60 6.26 -18.19 -7.87
N PHE A 61 5.28 -17.82 -7.07
CA PHE A 61 5.01 -16.42 -6.69
C PHE A 61 6.16 -15.79 -5.90
N ALA A 62 6.70 -16.49 -4.89
CA ALA A 62 7.86 -16.06 -4.12
C ALA A 62 9.10 -15.85 -5.01
N LYS A 63 9.30 -16.70 -6.00
CA LYS A 63 10.39 -16.57 -6.99
C LYS A 63 10.21 -15.37 -7.91
N LYS A 64 9.00 -15.10 -8.37
CA LYS A 64 8.67 -13.90 -9.18
C LYS A 64 8.89 -12.59 -8.40
N SER A 65 8.68 -12.62 -7.09
CA SER A 65 8.86 -11.47 -6.20
C SER A 65 10.25 -11.36 -5.59
N LYS A 66 11.18 -12.26 -5.93
CA LYS A 66 12.55 -12.26 -5.40
C LYS A 66 13.26 -10.93 -5.69
N GLY A 67 13.87 -10.34 -4.66
CA GLY A 67 14.55 -9.04 -4.77
C GLY A 67 13.61 -7.83 -4.78
N ARG A 68 12.31 -8.02 -4.46
CA ARG A 68 11.36 -6.93 -4.25
C ARG A 68 11.08 -6.79 -2.76
N PHE A 69 10.89 -5.56 -2.29
CA PHE A 69 10.58 -5.22 -0.90
C PHE A 69 9.26 -4.46 -0.85
N ILE A 70 8.41 -4.76 0.13
CA ILE A 70 7.17 -4.01 0.36
C ILE A 70 7.55 -2.62 0.85
N LEU A 71 7.12 -1.57 0.14
CA LEU A 71 7.50 -0.20 0.43
C LEU A 71 7.15 0.18 1.87
N GLY A 72 5.93 -0.09 2.32
CA GLY A 72 5.47 0.36 3.62
C GLY A 72 6.32 -0.15 4.78
N PHE A 73 6.86 -1.37 4.70
CA PHE A 73 7.76 -1.89 5.73
C PHE A 73 9.20 -1.37 5.62
N THR A 74 9.63 -0.91 4.44
CA THR A 74 11.00 -0.40 4.23
C THR A 74 11.09 1.11 4.28
N LEU A 75 9.99 1.81 4.11
CA LEU A 75 9.93 3.28 4.05
C LEU A 75 10.51 3.98 5.29
N PRO A 76 10.27 3.50 6.54
CA PRO A 76 10.89 4.08 7.73
C PRO A 76 12.42 4.07 7.67
N LEU A 77 13.04 2.95 7.25
CA LEU A 77 14.49 2.84 7.08
C LEU A 77 15.00 3.80 5.99
N ILE A 78 14.32 3.85 4.85
CA ILE A 78 14.70 4.72 3.73
C ILE A 78 14.66 6.20 4.16
N ARG A 79 13.62 6.62 4.86
CA ARG A 79 13.48 7.98 5.39
C ARG A 79 14.54 8.31 6.47
N ASP A 80 14.89 7.33 7.29
CA ASP A 80 15.94 7.52 8.28
C ASP A 80 17.31 7.70 7.62
N ILE A 81 17.64 6.90 6.61
CA ILE A 81 18.87 7.07 5.82
C ILE A 81 18.86 8.46 5.13
N GLU A 82 17.78 8.83 4.46
CA GLU A 82 17.62 10.14 3.81
C GLU A 82 17.83 11.29 4.79
N ARG A 83 17.20 11.22 5.97
CA ARG A 83 17.30 12.22 7.03
C ARG A 83 18.74 12.35 7.53
N ARG A 84 19.44 11.22 7.78
CA ARG A 84 20.82 11.21 8.26
C ARG A 84 21.80 11.71 7.19
N VAL A 85 21.61 11.35 5.93
CA VAL A 85 22.42 11.89 4.83
C VAL A 85 22.22 13.39 4.70
N LYS A 86 20.95 13.87 4.78
CA LYS A 86 20.63 15.29 4.74
C LYS A 86 21.22 16.09 5.91
N ALA A 87 21.47 15.44 7.05
CA ALA A 87 22.07 16.07 8.23
C ALA A 87 23.60 16.23 8.12
N VAL A 88 24.26 15.67 7.12
CA VAL A 88 25.67 15.91 6.84
C VAL A 88 25.87 17.37 6.43
N PRO A 89 26.76 18.15 7.09
CA PRO A 89 26.83 19.62 6.88
C PRO A 89 27.03 20.06 5.44
N GLU A 90 27.73 19.26 4.64
CA GLU A 90 28.03 19.54 3.24
C GLU A 90 26.89 19.20 2.27
N VAL A 91 25.79 18.61 2.78
CA VAL A 91 24.62 18.21 1.98
C VAL A 91 23.58 19.34 1.98
N LYS A 92 23.31 19.87 0.81
CA LYS A 92 22.24 20.88 0.59
C LYS A 92 20.88 20.23 0.38
N LYS A 93 20.84 19.09 -0.35
CA LYS A 93 19.62 18.31 -0.61
C LYS A 93 19.95 16.82 -0.63
N ALA A 94 19.04 16.01 -0.10
CA ALA A 94 19.03 14.56 -0.26
C ALA A 94 17.58 14.14 -0.50
N VAL A 95 17.32 13.33 -1.53
CA VAL A 95 15.97 12.89 -1.93
C VAL A 95 16.04 11.45 -2.41
N ALA A 96 15.22 10.57 -1.82
CA ALA A 96 14.99 9.24 -2.37
C ALA A 96 14.17 9.36 -3.67
N ALA A 97 14.65 8.76 -4.74
CA ALA A 97 14.05 8.80 -6.08
C ALA A 97 13.42 7.42 -6.44
N GLY A 98 13.31 7.12 -7.70
CA GLY A 98 12.88 5.83 -8.22
C GLY A 98 11.45 5.46 -7.85
N SER A 99 11.23 4.16 -7.67
CA SER A 99 9.94 3.61 -7.27
C SER A 99 9.53 4.03 -5.86
N VAL A 100 10.48 4.34 -4.98
CA VAL A 100 10.22 4.90 -3.65
C VAL A 100 9.48 6.24 -3.75
N ARG A 101 10.00 7.16 -4.54
CA ARG A 101 9.39 8.49 -4.71
C ARG A 101 8.04 8.43 -5.43
N ARG A 102 7.85 7.45 -6.30
CA ARG A 102 6.55 7.19 -6.94
C ARG A 102 5.59 6.43 -6.04
N MET A 103 5.97 6.13 -4.79
CA MET A 103 5.18 5.38 -3.81
C MET A 103 4.63 4.07 -4.40
N LYS A 104 5.47 3.28 -5.09
CA LYS A 104 5.09 1.94 -5.58
C LYS A 104 4.94 0.99 -4.41
N GLU A 105 3.93 0.14 -4.44
CA GLU A 105 3.66 -0.87 -3.40
C GLU A 105 4.86 -1.77 -3.11
N THR A 106 5.70 -2.04 -4.13
CA THR A 106 6.96 -2.76 -3.98
C THR A 106 8.09 -2.06 -4.71
N ILE A 107 9.30 -2.14 -4.14
CA ILE A 107 10.53 -1.55 -4.65
C ILE A 107 11.62 -2.61 -4.82
N GLY A 108 12.59 -2.41 -5.71
CA GLY A 108 13.75 -3.31 -5.89
C GLY A 108 15.00 -2.80 -5.20
N ASP A 109 15.19 -1.49 -5.24
CA ASP A 109 16.33 -0.74 -4.76
C ASP A 109 15.91 0.66 -4.33
N VAL A 110 16.84 1.43 -3.81
CA VAL A 110 16.62 2.86 -3.53
C VAL A 110 17.77 3.69 -4.09
N ASP A 111 17.42 4.69 -4.92
CA ASP A 111 18.35 5.71 -5.41
C ASP A 111 18.21 6.98 -4.56
N PHE A 112 19.28 7.43 -3.91
CA PHE A 112 19.35 8.74 -3.25
C PHE A 112 20.08 9.73 -4.15
N LEU A 113 19.42 10.84 -4.48
CA LEU A 113 20.02 11.95 -5.19
C LEU A 113 20.45 13.03 -4.21
N ILE A 114 21.71 13.43 -4.28
CA ILE A 114 22.32 14.32 -3.33
C ILE A 114 22.93 15.51 -4.03
N LEU A 115 22.65 16.70 -3.51
CA LEU A 115 23.35 17.94 -3.85
C LEU A 115 24.29 18.28 -2.71
N SER A 116 25.60 18.26 -2.98
CA SER A 116 26.62 18.51 -1.98
C SER A 116 27.84 19.22 -2.57
N ASP A 117 28.48 20.04 -1.73
CA ASP A 117 29.74 20.72 -2.07
C ASP A 117 30.97 19.82 -1.81
N ASP A 118 30.85 18.72 -1.04
CA ASP A 118 31.93 17.77 -0.76
C ASP A 118 31.46 16.33 -0.99
N PRO A 119 31.53 15.83 -2.23
CA PRO A 119 31.14 14.47 -2.57
C PRO A 119 31.90 13.37 -1.82
N ASP A 120 33.16 13.60 -1.51
CA ASP A 120 34.03 12.58 -0.87
C ASP A 120 33.58 12.32 0.58
N LYS A 121 33.23 13.37 1.34
CA LYS A 121 32.68 13.23 2.68
C LYS A 121 31.35 12.52 2.69
N VAL A 122 30.44 12.88 1.77
CA VAL A 122 29.12 12.24 1.66
C VAL A 122 29.25 10.76 1.33
N THR A 123 30.08 10.41 0.34
CA THR A 123 30.37 9.03 -0.02
C THR A 123 30.95 8.25 1.15
N LYS A 124 31.96 8.82 1.86
CA LYS A 124 32.55 8.17 3.03
C LYS A 124 31.54 7.93 4.14
N TYR A 125 30.66 8.91 4.42
CA TYR A 125 29.59 8.79 5.40
C TYR A 125 28.62 7.67 5.01
N PHE A 126 28.10 7.70 3.78
CA PHE A 126 27.10 6.74 3.30
C PHE A 126 27.58 5.28 3.38
N VAL A 127 28.80 5.00 2.90
CA VAL A 127 29.33 3.62 2.91
C VAL A 127 29.72 3.13 4.29
N SER A 128 29.82 4.02 5.29
CA SER A 128 30.14 3.67 6.68
C SER A 128 28.90 3.56 7.60
N MET A 129 27.70 3.70 7.05
CA MET A 129 26.47 3.55 7.84
C MET A 129 26.34 2.14 8.42
N PRO A 130 25.77 1.98 9.62
CA PRO A 130 25.69 0.68 10.31
C PRO A 130 24.84 -0.36 9.57
N GLU A 131 23.90 0.08 8.73
CA GLU A 131 23.06 -0.79 7.90
C GLU A 131 23.79 -1.37 6.69
N VAL A 132 24.95 -0.86 6.33
CA VAL A 132 25.73 -1.29 5.16
C VAL A 132 26.50 -2.58 5.50
N VAL A 133 26.14 -3.66 4.81
CA VAL A 133 26.80 -4.97 4.97
C VAL A 133 27.81 -5.26 3.87
N GLN A 134 27.69 -4.58 2.71
CA GLN A 134 28.61 -4.74 1.59
C GLN A 134 28.68 -3.45 0.77
N ILE A 135 29.87 -3.03 0.41
CA ILE A 135 30.11 -1.98 -0.58
C ILE A 135 30.23 -2.65 -1.93
N ILE A 136 29.31 -2.31 -2.85
CA ILE A 136 29.27 -2.84 -4.23
C ILE A 136 30.13 -1.95 -5.13
N GLU A 137 29.96 -0.64 -5.02
CA GLU A 137 30.71 0.37 -5.79
C GLU A 137 31.02 1.56 -4.88
N LYS A 138 32.23 2.10 -4.96
CA LYS A 138 32.62 3.33 -4.26
C LYS A 138 33.32 4.26 -5.23
N GLY A 139 32.61 5.27 -5.68
CA GLY A 139 33.11 6.33 -6.55
C GLY A 139 32.88 7.70 -5.94
N LYS A 140 33.47 8.74 -6.56
CA LYS A 140 33.38 10.12 -6.06
C LYS A 140 31.94 10.68 -6.14
N THR A 141 31.22 10.39 -7.24
CA THR A 141 29.86 10.93 -7.50
C THR A 141 28.78 9.85 -7.52
N LYS A 142 29.19 8.58 -7.42
CA LYS A 142 28.28 7.42 -7.36
C LYS A 142 28.86 6.39 -6.42
N SER A 143 28.02 5.88 -5.53
CA SER A 143 28.36 4.71 -4.71
C SER A 143 27.11 3.84 -4.54
N ALA A 144 27.33 2.54 -4.46
CA ALA A 144 26.33 1.53 -4.31
C ALA A 144 26.68 0.60 -3.16
N VAL A 145 25.71 0.29 -2.32
CA VAL A 145 25.86 -0.58 -1.15
C VAL A 145 24.74 -1.60 -1.08
N LYS A 146 24.98 -2.69 -0.35
CA LYS A 146 23.94 -3.60 0.08
C LYS A 146 23.64 -3.36 1.55
N LEU A 147 22.37 -3.16 1.88
CA LEU A 147 21.90 -2.99 3.25
C LEU A 147 21.69 -4.35 3.93
N ASN A 148 21.66 -4.36 5.26
CA ASN A 148 21.39 -5.55 6.08
C ASN A 148 20.01 -6.19 5.81
N THR A 149 19.06 -5.44 5.26
CA THR A 149 17.76 -5.93 4.75
C THR A 149 17.89 -6.72 3.44
N GLY A 150 19.08 -6.77 2.82
CA GLY A 150 19.31 -7.35 1.49
C GLY A 150 19.01 -6.39 0.32
N MET A 151 18.44 -5.21 0.58
CA MET A 151 18.14 -4.20 -0.43
C MET A 151 19.42 -3.48 -0.88
N ASN A 152 19.52 -3.17 -2.17
CA ASN A 152 20.55 -2.30 -2.69
C ASN A 152 20.15 -0.82 -2.49
N ALA A 153 21.14 0.00 -2.15
CA ALA A 153 20.99 1.45 -2.01
C ALA A 153 22.13 2.16 -2.75
N ASP A 154 21.73 3.07 -3.64
CA ASP A 154 22.68 3.84 -4.45
C ASP A 154 22.59 5.31 -4.07
N ILE A 155 23.74 5.99 -4.02
CA ILE A 155 23.78 7.45 -3.98
C ILE A 155 24.36 8.00 -5.29
N ARG A 156 23.81 9.13 -5.71
CA ARG A 156 24.34 9.94 -6.81
C ARG A 156 24.46 11.38 -6.36
N ILE A 157 25.68 11.92 -6.43
CA ILE A 157 25.98 13.28 -6.04
C ILE A 157 26.07 14.12 -7.31
N LEU A 158 25.26 15.16 -7.37
CA LEU A 158 24.97 15.92 -8.58
C LEU A 158 25.24 17.41 -8.37
N PRO A 159 25.67 18.13 -9.41
CA PRO A 159 25.77 19.57 -9.34
C PRO A 159 24.38 20.22 -9.42
N GLU A 160 24.27 21.45 -8.90
CA GLU A 160 23.00 22.16 -8.78
C GLU A 160 22.27 22.34 -10.12
N GLU A 161 23.02 22.65 -11.19
CA GLU A 161 22.47 22.88 -12.53
C GLU A 161 21.77 21.63 -13.13
N SER A 162 22.09 20.42 -12.61
CA SER A 162 21.56 19.15 -13.11
C SER A 162 20.60 18.48 -12.15
N PHE A 163 20.46 18.98 -10.90
CA PHE A 163 19.74 18.28 -9.84
C PHE A 163 18.28 18.00 -10.18
N GLY A 164 17.56 18.97 -10.78
CA GLY A 164 16.16 18.78 -11.16
C GLY A 164 15.97 17.79 -12.33
N ALA A 165 16.85 17.84 -13.32
CA ALA A 165 16.81 16.89 -14.42
C ALA A 165 17.13 15.46 -13.96
N ALA A 166 18.09 15.29 -13.06
CA ALA A 166 18.40 14.02 -12.45
C ALA A 166 17.23 13.52 -11.59
N LEU A 167 16.62 14.39 -10.79
CA LEU A 167 15.47 14.02 -9.97
C LEU A 167 14.29 13.54 -10.84
N GLN A 168 14.01 14.22 -11.95
CA GLN A 168 13.01 13.78 -12.91
C GLN A 168 13.40 12.43 -13.54
N TYR A 169 14.64 12.28 -14.01
CA TYR A 169 15.14 11.08 -14.69
C TYR A 169 15.11 9.85 -13.79
N PHE A 170 15.69 9.94 -12.57
CA PHE A 170 15.78 8.84 -11.63
C PHE A 170 14.45 8.54 -10.94
N THR A 171 13.54 9.51 -10.81
CA THR A 171 12.16 9.24 -10.40
C THR A 171 11.47 8.32 -11.41
N GLY A 172 11.68 8.50 -12.71
CA GLY A 172 11.09 7.66 -13.75
C GLY A 172 9.58 7.88 -13.92
N ASN A 173 8.81 6.84 -14.31
CA ASN A 173 9.34 5.51 -14.68
C ASN A 173 10.03 5.54 -16.06
N LYS A 174 10.56 4.40 -16.50
CA LYS A 174 11.22 4.31 -17.82
C LYS A 174 10.29 4.68 -18.98
N PRO A 175 9.03 4.17 -19.08
CA PRO A 175 8.08 4.60 -20.11
C PRO A 175 7.81 6.11 -20.10
N HIS A 176 7.57 6.70 -18.92
CA HIS A 176 7.40 8.14 -18.76
C HIS A 176 8.59 8.93 -19.30
N ASN A 177 9.81 8.54 -18.94
CA ASN A 177 11.04 9.17 -19.43
C ASN A 177 11.22 9.05 -20.95
N ILE A 178 10.75 7.94 -21.55
CA ILE A 178 10.78 7.77 -23.01
C ILE A 178 9.87 8.80 -23.68
N GLU A 179 8.66 9.01 -23.17
CA GLU A 179 7.73 9.99 -23.74
C GLU A 179 8.24 11.43 -23.59
N LEU A 180 8.80 11.81 -22.42
CA LEU A 180 9.43 13.12 -22.26
C LEU A 180 10.59 13.34 -23.23
N ARG A 181 11.41 12.31 -23.46
CA ARG A 181 12.50 12.39 -24.47
C ARG A 181 11.97 12.56 -25.88
N LYS A 182 10.87 11.90 -26.27
CA LYS A 182 10.22 12.10 -27.58
C LYS A 182 9.78 13.55 -27.77
N ILE A 183 9.21 14.18 -26.73
CA ILE A 183 8.83 15.60 -26.77
C ILE A 183 10.06 16.48 -26.97
N ALA A 184 11.16 16.23 -26.27
CA ALA A 184 12.40 16.98 -26.40
C ALA A 184 12.98 16.81 -27.82
N ILE A 185 13.07 15.60 -28.34
CA ILE A 185 13.56 15.29 -29.70
C ILE A 185 12.72 16.02 -30.75
N GLY A 186 11.38 16.01 -30.64
CA GLY A 186 10.49 16.74 -31.54
C GLY A 186 10.72 18.25 -31.60
N ARG A 187 11.43 18.82 -30.60
CA ARG A 187 11.84 20.22 -30.54
C ARG A 187 13.31 20.44 -30.93
N GLY A 188 14.00 19.39 -31.38
CA GLY A 188 15.43 19.45 -31.69
C GLY A 188 16.33 19.51 -30.43
N TRP A 189 15.85 19.01 -29.29
CA TRP A 189 16.55 19.01 -27.99
C TRP A 189 16.95 17.60 -27.54
N LYS A 190 17.95 17.53 -26.67
CA LYS A 190 18.34 16.30 -25.97
C LYS A 190 17.97 16.41 -24.50
N LEU A 191 17.23 15.44 -23.96
CA LEU A 191 16.93 15.32 -22.54
C LEU A 191 17.66 14.09 -21.96
N ASN A 192 18.39 14.29 -20.85
CA ASN A 192 19.00 13.24 -20.06
C ASN A 192 19.02 13.66 -18.58
N GLU A 193 19.70 12.86 -17.72
CA GLU A 193 19.85 13.12 -16.29
C GLU A 193 20.61 14.41 -15.94
N TYR A 194 21.32 15.01 -16.88
CA TYR A 194 22.04 16.28 -16.67
C TYR A 194 21.23 17.50 -17.10
N GLY A 195 20.20 17.36 -17.88
CA GLY A 195 19.38 18.50 -18.31
C GLY A 195 18.75 18.36 -19.68
N ILE A 196 18.10 19.44 -20.11
CA ILE A 196 17.67 19.66 -21.50
C ILE A 196 18.74 20.46 -22.21
N TYR A 197 19.18 19.98 -23.35
CA TYR A 197 20.22 20.61 -24.17
C TYR A 197 19.68 20.97 -25.54
N GLN A 198 20.00 22.20 -25.96
CA GLN A 198 19.88 22.63 -27.35
C GLN A 198 21.29 22.74 -27.93
N LYS A 199 21.65 21.87 -28.87
CA LYS A 199 23.04 21.66 -29.30
C LYS A 199 23.93 21.32 -28.06
N LYS A 200 24.90 22.18 -27.72
CA LYS A 200 25.81 22.01 -26.59
C LYS A 200 25.39 22.84 -25.34
N LYS A 201 24.37 23.69 -25.45
CA LYS A 201 23.94 24.58 -24.38
C LYS A 201 22.84 23.90 -23.55
N GLN A 202 23.05 23.79 -22.25
CA GLN A 202 22.00 23.42 -21.30
C GLN A 202 20.96 24.56 -21.22
N ILE A 203 19.68 24.24 -21.35
CA ILE A 203 18.57 25.19 -21.39
C ILE A 203 17.54 24.98 -20.28
N ALA A 204 17.65 23.87 -19.52
CA ALA A 204 16.91 23.57 -18.31
C ALA A 204 17.56 22.39 -17.55
N GLY A 205 17.37 22.30 -16.23
CA GLY A 205 17.90 21.18 -15.45
C GLY A 205 17.97 21.41 -13.94
N ARG A 206 17.86 22.64 -13.45
CA ARG A 206 18.02 22.94 -12.02
C ARG A 206 16.89 22.41 -11.15
N THR A 207 15.64 22.51 -11.65
CA THR A 207 14.47 21.98 -10.97
C THR A 207 13.63 21.11 -11.90
N GLU A 208 12.80 20.22 -11.35
CA GLU A 208 11.87 19.42 -12.16
C GLU A 208 10.86 20.29 -12.88
N GLU A 209 10.33 21.31 -12.18
CA GLU A 209 9.37 22.27 -12.73
C GLU A 209 9.94 22.97 -13.97
N GLU A 210 11.21 23.36 -13.91
CA GLU A 210 11.91 23.96 -15.06
C GLU A 210 11.95 22.97 -16.26
N VAL A 211 12.25 21.68 -16.01
CA VAL A 211 12.28 20.63 -17.02
C VAL A 211 10.90 20.46 -17.66
N TYR A 212 9.85 20.27 -16.86
CA TYR A 212 8.49 20.10 -17.36
C TYR A 212 7.99 21.34 -18.10
N LYS A 213 8.17 22.53 -17.53
CA LYS A 213 7.80 23.81 -18.15
C LYS A 213 8.48 24.00 -19.51
N LYS A 214 9.77 23.64 -19.61
CA LYS A 214 10.52 23.73 -20.86
C LYS A 214 9.95 22.79 -21.91
N LEU A 215 9.46 21.61 -21.51
CA LEU A 215 8.76 20.67 -22.38
C LEU A 215 7.30 21.08 -22.67
N GLY A 216 6.82 22.20 -22.14
CA GLY A 216 5.44 22.68 -22.31
C GLY A 216 4.41 21.82 -21.58
N LEU A 217 4.78 21.32 -20.44
CA LEU A 217 3.96 20.47 -19.57
C LEU A 217 3.82 21.12 -18.19
N GLU A 218 2.69 20.89 -17.53
CA GLU A 218 2.60 21.07 -16.08
C GLU A 218 3.54 20.07 -15.38
N TRP A 219 4.00 20.43 -14.17
CA TRP A 219 4.74 19.50 -13.34
C TRP A 219 3.87 18.29 -12.96
N ILE A 220 4.34 17.10 -13.24
CA ILE A 220 3.61 15.87 -13.00
C ILE A 220 4.04 15.30 -11.65
N PRO A 221 3.10 15.08 -10.70
CA PRO A 221 3.39 14.41 -9.43
C PRO A 221 4.07 13.06 -9.65
N PRO A 222 5.07 12.68 -8.83
CA PRO A 222 5.78 11.41 -8.97
C PRO A 222 4.86 10.19 -9.06
N GLU A 223 3.79 10.16 -8.27
CA GLU A 223 2.82 9.07 -8.20
C GLU A 223 2.13 8.80 -9.54
N LEU A 224 1.97 9.83 -10.37
CA LEU A 224 1.33 9.71 -11.69
C LEU A 224 2.28 9.29 -12.81
N ARG A 225 3.60 9.27 -12.59
CA ARG A 225 4.60 9.03 -13.65
C ARG A 225 4.72 7.56 -14.05
N GLU A 226 3.60 6.96 -14.47
CA GLU A 226 3.51 5.55 -14.87
C GLU A 226 3.15 5.35 -16.35
N ASN A 227 3.08 6.43 -17.13
CA ASN A 227 2.66 6.46 -18.53
C ASN A 227 1.22 5.94 -18.74
N THR A 228 0.32 6.42 -17.89
CA THR A 228 -1.11 6.08 -17.88
C THR A 228 -2.01 7.22 -18.34
N GLY A 229 -1.43 8.22 -19.06
CA GLY A 229 -2.15 9.37 -19.60
C GLY A 229 -1.74 10.72 -19.00
N GLU A 230 -0.84 10.73 -18.00
CA GLU A 230 -0.42 11.92 -17.26
C GLU A 230 0.27 12.97 -18.14
N ILE A 231 1.02 12.56 -19.18
CA ILE A 231 1.69 13.48 -20.09
C ILE A 231 0.67 14.21 -20.94
N ALA A 232 -0.36 13.50 -21.43
CA ALA A 232 -1.43 14.11 -22.22
C ALA A 232 -2.28 15.07 -21.36
N ALA A 233 -2.53 14.71 -20.12
CA ALA A 233 -3.23 15.56 -19.14
C ALA A 233 -2.41 16.82 -18.82
N ALA A 234 -1.12 16.67 -18.49
CA ALA A 234 -0.22 17.79 -18.19
C ALA A 234 -0.08 18.78 -19.36
N LYS A 235 -0.07 18.27 -20.62
CA LYS A 235 -0.03 19.11 -21.81
C LYS A 235 -1.29 19.97 -21.97
N LYS A 236 -2.44 19.50 -21.46
CA LYS A 236 -3.75 20.17 -21.54
C LYS A 236 -4.09 21.01 -20.30
N GLY A 237 -3.24 21.03 -19.27
CA GLY A 237 -3.56 21.62 -17.98
C GLY A 237 -4.73 20.92 -17.27
N LYS A 238 -4.80 19.59 -17.35
CA LYS A 238 -5.90 18.78 -16.84
C LYS A 238 -5.42 17.69 -15.86
N LEU A 239 -4.28 17.89 -15.20
CA LEU A 239 -3.89 17.01 -14.11
C LEU A 239 -4.89 17.17 -12.94
N PRO A 240 -5.29 16.07 -12.26
CA PRO A 240 -6.17 16.15 -11.11
C PRO A 240 -5.47 16.82 -9.93
N ASN A 241 -6.24 17.55 -9.10
CA ASN A 241 -5.79 17.97 -7.79
C ASN A 241 -5.88 16.76 -6.84
N LEU A 242 -4.78 16.01 -6.76
CA LEU A 242 -4.72 14.75 -6.04
C LEU A 242 -5.00 14.93 -4.55
N VAL A 243 -5.68 13.95 -3.94
CA VAL A 243 -5.89 13.89 -2.49
C VAL A 243 -4.55 13.93 -1.75
N GLU A 244 -4.53 14.61 -0.60
CA GLU A 244 -3.36 14.72 0.28
C GLU A 244 -3.68 14.19 1.69
N MET A 245 -2.67 13.81 2.46
CA MET A 245 -2.84 13.31 3.82
C MET A 245 -3.60 14.30 4.72
N LYS A 246 -3.38 15.59 4.55
CA LYS A 246 -4.09 16.64 5.29
C LYS A 246 -5.60 16.74 5.00
N ASP A 247 -6.05 16.14 3.88
CA ASP A 247 -7.46 16.15 3.50
C ASP A 247 -8.25 15.10 4.28
N LEU A 248 -7.59 14.03 4.77
CA LEU A 248 -8.24 13.00 5.56
C LEU A 248 -8.73 13.57 6.89
N LYS A 249 -9.98 13.20 7.26
CA LYS A 249 -10.64 13.54 8.50
C LYS A 249 -10.82 12.35 9.43
N GLY A 250 -10.82 11.15 8.90
CA GLY A 250 -10.99 9.95 9.69
C GLY A 250 -10.37 8.71 9.10
N ASP A 251 -10.37 7.65 9.90
CA ASP A 251 -9.95 6.30 9.54
C ASP A 251 -11.15 5.37 9.59
N LEU A 252 -11.38 4.57 8.53
CA LEU A 252 -12.60 3.79 8.37
C LEU A 252 -12.47 2.34 8.85
N GLN A 253 -11.26 1.90 9.22
CA GLN A 253 -11.03 0.54 9.72
C GLN A 253 -9.87 0.54 10.73
N VAL A 254 -10.22 0.31 11.99
CA VAL A 254 -9.29 0.26 13.10
C VAL A 254 -9.70 -0.88 14.05
N HIS A 255 -8.77 -1.75 14.38
CA HIS A 255 -8.96 -2.87 15.29
C HIS A 255 -8.50 -2.55 16.70
N SER A 256 -9.19 -3.09 17.70
CA SER A 256 -8.86 -2.92 19.10
C SER A 256 -8.54 -4.27 19.78
N ASN A 257 -8.18 -4.21 21.06
CA ASN A 257 -7.95 -5.40 21.87
C ASN A 257 -9.25 -6.19 22.23
N TRP A 258 -10.38 -5.81 21.62
CA TRP A 258 -11.59 -6.63 21.64
C TRP A 258 -11.44 -7.86 20.73
N THR A 259 -10.61 -7.76 19.70
CA THR A 259 -10.26 -8.89 18.81
C THR A 259 -8.75 -9.09 18.77
N ASP A 260 -8.11 -8.80 17.68
CA ASP A 260 -6.68 -9.07 17.44
C ASP A 260 -5.81 -7.78 17.44
N GLY A 261 -6.41 -6.62 17.68
CA GLY A 261 -5.66 -5.40 17.91
C GLY A 261 -4.91 -5.42 19.26
N GLN A 262 -3.80 -4.68 19.33
CA GLN A 262 -2.92 -4.66 20.51
C GLN A 262 -3.32 -3.62 21.56
N ASN A 263 -4.06 -2.59 21.16
CA ASN A 263 -4.37 -1.43 21.98
C ASN A 263 -5.87 -1.32 22.28
N SER A 264 -6.22 -0.69 23.39
CA SER A 264 -7.59 -0.38 23.73
C SER A 264 -8.20 0.65 22.77
N ILE A 265 -9.52 0.67 22.67
CA ILE A 265 -10.27 1.68 21.89
C ILE A 265 -9.82 3.10 22.27
N ARG A 266 -9.61 3.34 23.55
CA ARG A 266 -9.16 4.64 24.06
C ARG A 266 -7.78 5.02 23.52
N GLU A 267 -6.79 4.11 23.60
CA GLU A 267 -5.43 4.37 23.11
C GLU A 267 -5.41 4.61 21.60
N MET A 268 -6.21 3.85 20.83
CA MET A 268 -6.36 4.06 19.40
C MET A 268 -6.95 5.44 19.10
N ALA A 269 -8.00 5.86 19.82
CA ALA A 269 -8.60 7.19 19.66
C ALA A 269 -7.62 8.33 20.04
N GLU A 270 -6.90 8.21 21.16
CA GLU A 270 -5.92 9.20 21.57
C GLU A 270 -4.78 9.36 20.54
N GLN A 271 -4.32 8.26 19.94
CA GLN A 271 -3.29 8.32 18.91
C GLN A 271 -3.83 8.88 17.58
N ALA A 272 -5.02 8.47 17.16
CA ALA A 272 -5.68 9.01 15.97
C ALA A 272 -5.88 10.55 16.07
N LYS A 273 -6.31 11.03 17.24
CA LYS A 273 -6.37 12.47 17.53
C LYS A 273 -5.02 13.16 17.39
N LYS A 274 -3.93 12.57 17.94
CA LYS A 274 -2.57 13.11 17.78
C LYS A 274 -2.13 13.18 16.31
N ASN A 275 -2.62 12.26 15.49
CA ASN A 275 -2.40 12.25 14.05
C ASN A 275 -3.27 13.26 13.29
N GLY A 276 -4.16 14.00 13.98
CA GLY A 276 -5.01 15.05 13.41
C GLY A 276 -6.33 14.56 12.83
N LEU A 277 -6.76 13.32 13.13
CA LEU A 277 -8.04 12.79 12.70
C LEU A 277 -9.18 13.32 13.60
N GLU A 278 -10.36 13.52 12.99
CA GLU A 278 -11.59 13.99 13.65
C GLU A 278 -12.47 12.80 14.09
N TYR A 279 -12.32 11.63 13.45
CA TYR A 279 -13.04 10.39 13.80
C TYR A 279 -12.29 9.13 13.39
N ILE A 280 -12.63 8.02 14.04
CA ILE A 280 -12.21 6.66 13.66
C ILE A 280 -13.39 5.70 13.74
N VAL A 281 -13.38 4.65 12.94
CA VAL A 281 -14.32 3.52 13.02
C VAL A 281 -13.60 2.34 13.65
N ILE A 282 -14.06 1.92 14.85
CA ILE A 282 -13.61 0.65 15.43
C ILE A 282 -14.38 -0.47 14.73
N SER A 283 -13.68 -1.27 13.96
CA SER A 283 -14.22 -2.32 13.09
C SER A 283 -13.69 -3.70 13.46
N ASP A 284 -13.71 -4.03 14.73
CA ASP A 284 -13.28 -5.33 15.23
C ASP A 284 -14.02 -6.48 14.52
N HIS A 285 -13.35 -7.62 14.33
CA HIS A 285 -13.87 -8.77 13.59
C HIS A 285 -15.14 -9.35 14.19
N SER A 286 -16.02 -9.85 13.33
CA SER A 286 -17.22 -10.60 13.72
C SER A 286 -16.91 -12.10 13.95
N LYS A 287 -17.86 -12.78 14.56
CA LYS A 287 -17.72 -14.11 15.19
C LYS A 287 -17.22 -15.25 14.29
N TYR A 288 -17.37 -15.18 12.97
CA TYR A 288 -16.94 -16.30 12.09
C TYR A 288 -15.40 -16.45 12.03
N LEU A 289 -14.66 -15.39 12.20
CA LEU A 289 -13.19 -15.44 12.21
C LEU A 289 -12.68 -15.77 13.62
N ALA A 290 -12.88 -17.02 14.03
CA ALA A 290 -12.61 -17.49 15.40
C ALA A 290 -11.17 -17.28 15.88
N MET A 291 -10.19 -17.25 14.96
CA MET A 291 -8.77 -17.07 15.29
C MET A 291 -8.44 -15.65 15.77
N THR A 292 -9.29 -14.66 15.48
CA THR A 292 -9.14 -13.28 15.95
C THR A 292 -9.92 -13.00 17.22
N GLY A 293 -10.68 -13.97 17.73
CA GLY A 293 -11.60 -13.77 18.87
C GLY A 293 -12.85 -12.98 18.50
N GLY A 294 -13.30 -13.05 17.24
CA GLY A 294 -14.36 -12.24 16.66
C GLY A 294 -15.66 -12.18 17.46
N LEU A 295 -16.32 -11.03 17.42
CA LEU A 295 -17.42 -10.62 18.32
C LEU A 295 -18.77 -11.16 17.85
N ASP A 296 -19.56 -11.66 18.80
CA ASP A 296 -20.98 -11.92 18.61
C ASP A 296 -21.82 -10.65 18.88
N GLU A 297 -23.12 -10.72 18.62
CA GLU A 297 -24.06 -9.59 18.78
C GLU A 297 -24.12 -9.06 20.22
N LYS A 298 -23.91 -9.94 21.23
CA LYS A 298 -23.90 -9.52 22.64
C LYS A 298 -22.61 -8.79 22.99
N GLN A 299 -21.50 -9.22 22.42
CA GLN A 299 -20.20 -8.58 22.59
C GLN A 299 -20.16 -7.22 21.90
N LEU A 300 -20.72 -7.07 20.69
CA LEU A 300 -20.91 -5.79 20.01
C LEU A 300 -21.70 -4.79 20.87
N LEU A 301 -22.79 -5.23 21.52
CA LEU A 301 -23.54 -4.37 22.46
C LEU A 301 -22.75 -3.95 23.71
N LYS A 302 -21.78 -4.77 24.17
CA LYS A 302 -20.88 -4.39 25.27
C LYS A 302 -19.83 -3.39 24.80
N GLN A 303 -19.26 -3.61 23.62
CA GLN A 303 -18.30 -2.70 23.00
C GLN A 303 -18.89 -1.31 22.76
N ALA A 304 -20.18 -1.23 22.31
CA ALA A 304 -20.90 0.03 22.17
C ALA A 304 -20.88 0.86 23.47
N LYS A 305 -21.06 0.21 24.63
CA LYS A 305 -21.04 0.90 25.93
C LYS A 305 -19.65 1.46 26.25
N GLU A 306 -18.59 0.74 25.89
CA GLU A 306 -17.22 1.22 26.06
C GLU A 306 -16.95 2.42 25.13
N ILE A 307 -17.34 2.34 23.85
CA ILE A 307 -17.19 3.44 22.89
C ILE A 307 -17.90 4.71 23.40
N VAL A 308 -19.11 4.60 23.95
CA VAL A 308 -19.81 5.73 24.57
C VAL A 308 -19.00 6.34 25.72
N GLN A 309 -18.32 5.52 26.53
CA GLN A 309 -17.47 6.03 27.63
C GLN A 309 -16.19 6.69 27.07
N VAL A 310 -15.56 6.09 26.06
CA VAL A 310 -14.38 6.66 25.38
C VAL A 310 -14.73 8.03 24.78
N ASN A 311 -15.85 8.17 24.10
CA ASN A 311 -16.32 9.44 23.51
C ASN A 311 -16.62 10.53 24.57
N LYS A 312 -16.95 10.15 25.81
CA LYS A 312 -17.07 11.11 26.91
C LYS A 312 -15.71 11.58 27.43
N GLN A 313 -14.70 10.73 27.40
CA GLN A 313 -13.39 10.95 28.01
C GLN A 313 -12.38 11.58 27.02
N VAL A 314 -12.35 11.12 25.78
CA VAL A 314 -11.45 11.62 24.74
C VAL A 314 -12.19 12.68 23.92
N LYS A 315 -11.77 13.95 24.07
CA LYS A 315 -12.38 15.07 23.35
C LYS A 315 -11.70 15.32 22.00
N ASP A 316 -12.40 16.01 21.11
CA ASP A 316 -11.93 16.42 19.77
C ASP A 316 -11.65 15.26 18.81
N ILE A 317 -12.20 14.09 19.09
CA ILE A 317 -12.29 12.95 18.19
C ILE A 317 -13.55 12.16 18.52
N ILE A 318 -14.20 11.60 17.51
CA ILE A 318 -15.36 10.73 17.65
C ILE A 318 -14.98 9.31 17.25
N VAL A 319 -15.26 8.36 18.13
CA VAL A 319 -15.16 6.93 17.85
C VAL A 319 -16.53 6.43 17.42
N LEU A 320 -16.61 5.91 16.19
CA LEU A 320 -17.78 5.25 15.65
C LEU A 320 -17.69 3.74 15.94
N GLN A 321 -18.83 3.13 16.22
CA GLN A 321 -18.92 1.67 16.33
C GLN A 321 -19.12 1.06 14.94
N GLY A 322 -18.18 0.28 14.49
CA GLY A 322 -18.30 -0.55 13.31
C GLY A 322 -18.12 -2.03 13.60
N VAL A 323 -18.06 -2.81 12.56
CA VAL A 323 -17.73 -4.25 12.57
C VAL A 323 -17.15 -4.65 11.24
N GLU A 324 -16.13 -5.50 11.24
CA GLU A 324 -15.67 -6.19 10.05
C GLU A 324 -16.34 -7.56 9.93
N LEU A 325 -17.32 -7.64 9.03
CA LEU A 325 -18.17 -8.80 8.77
C LEU A 325 -17.49 -9.79 7.82
N ASN A 326 -17.76 -11.06 8.03
CA ASN A 326 -17.39 -12.09 7.08
C ASN A 326 -18.49 -12.28 6.04
N ILE A 327 -18.14 -12.16 4.76
CA ILE A 327 -19.00 -12.60 3.65
C ILE A 327 -18.86 -14.14 3.58
N LEU A 328 -19.90 -14.85 3.98
CA LEU A 328 -19.92 -16.32 3.98
C LEU A 328 -19.91 -16.87 2.55
N LYS A 329 -19.70 -18.17 2.39
CA LYS A 329 -19.58 -18.83 1.08
C LYS A 329 -20.78 -18.57 0.17
N ASP A 330 -21.99 -18.47 0.72
CA ASP A 330 -23.24 -18.20 -0.01
C ASP A 330 -23.54 -16.69 -0.19
N GLY A 331 -22.62 -15.81 0.26
CA GLY A 331 -22.76 -14.36 0.21
C GLY A 331 -23.60 -13.76 1.35
N SER A 332 -24.09 -14.56 2.32
CA SER A 332 -24.71 -14.04 3.54
C SER A 332 -23.64 -13.49 4.49
N LEU A 333 -24.07 -12.68 5.45
CA LEU A 333 -23.22 -12.11 6.49
C LEU A 333 -23.32 -12.93 7.77
N ASP A 334 -22.29 -12.94 8.59
CA ASP A 334 -22.24 -13.70 9.84
C ASP A 334 -22.87 -12.99 11.05
N VAL A 335 -23.36 -11.77 10.87
CA VAL A 335 -24.13 -10.99 11.86
C VAL A 335 -25.52 -10.67 11.29
N SER A 336 -26.55 -10.67 12.13
CA SER A 336 -27.92 -10.44 11.70
C SER A 336 -28.17 -8.97 11.33
N ASP A 337 -29.06 -8.72 10.36
CA ASP A 337 -29.46 -7.37 9.93
C ASP A 337 -29.97 -6.51 11.09
N ASP A 338 -30.69 -7.10 12.06
CA ASP A 338 -31.17 -6.37 13.25
C ASP A 338 -30.05 -5.89 14.18
N ALA A 339 -28.91 -6.57 14.15
CA ALA A 339 -27.71 -6.11 14.87
C ALA A 339 -26.96 -5.06 14.07
N LEU A 340 -26.84 -5.22 12.74
CA LEU A 340 -26.18 -4.27 11.86
C LEU A 340 -26.81 -2.87 11.92
N LYS A 341 -28.13 -2.77 11.94
CA LYS A 341 -28.88 -1.49 12.08
C LYS A 341 -28.58 -0.71 13.35
N LYS A 342 -27.89 -1.30 14.33
CA LYS A 342 -27.51 -0.65 15.58
C LYS A 342 -26.08 -0.12 15.60
N LEU A 343 -25.33 -0.39 14.55
CA LEU A 343 -23.96 0.07 14.38
C LEU A 343 -23.93 1.39 13.63
N ASP A 344 -22.86 2.15 13.82
CA ASP A 344 -22.61 3.36 13.01
C ASP A 344 -22.12 3.01 11.61
N VAL A 345 -21.36 1.90 11.45
CA VAL A 345 -20.77 1.46 10.18
C VAL A 345 -20.70 -0.06 10.12
N ALA A 346 -21.22 -0.67 9.07
CA ALA A 346 -21.06 -2.09 8.79
C ALA A 346 -20.16 -2.30 7.56
N SER A 347 -19.03 -2.95 7.76
CA SER A 347 -18.03 -3.23 6.72
C SER A 347 -17.98 -4.73 6.45
N ALA A 348 -17.89 -5.16 5.19
CA ALA A 348 -17.90 -6.56 4.82
C ALA A 348 -16.65 -6.96 4.03
N ALA A 349 -16.12 -8.16 4.31
CA ALA A 349 -14.88 -8.64 3.71
C ALA A 349 -14.90 -10.15 3.41
N VAL A 350 -14.06 -10.58 2.48
CA VAL A 350 -13.83 -11.99 2.15
C VAL A 350 -12.60 -12.50 2.90
N HIS A 351 -12.80 -13.43 3.87
CA HIS A 351 -11.71 -14.02 4.66
C HIS A 351 -11.53 -15.52 4.45
N SER A 352 -12.32 -16.13 3.58
CA SER A 352 -12.30 -17.59 3.37
C SER A 352 -12.72 -17.94 1.95
N HIS A 353 -12.46 -19.21 1.55
CA HIS A 353 -12.85 -19.73 0.24
C HIS A 353 -12.33 -18.90 -0.93
N PHE A 354 -11.06 -18.49 -0.87
CA PHE A 354 -10.41 -17.63 -1.87
C PHE A 354 -10.28 -18.29 -3.27
N ASP A 355 -10.51 -19.60 -3.36
CA ASP A 355 -10.35 -20.42 -4.56
C ASP A 355 -11.66 -20.66 -5.34
N MET A 356 -12.71 -19.89 -5.06
CA MET A 356 -13.96 -19.94 -5.83
C MET A 356 -13.72 -19.44 -7.26
N SER A 357 -14.57 -19.89 -8.21
CA SER A 357 -14.57 -19.35 -9.58
C SER A 357 -14.93 -17.87 -9.58
N GLU A 358 -14.52 -17.13 -10.61
CA GLU A 358 -14.85 -15.71 -10.78
C GLU A 358 -16.36 -15.46 -10.69
N GLU A 359 -17.18 -16.29 -11.36
CA GLU A 359 -18.64 -16.16 -11.33
C GLU A 359 -19.22 -16.36 -9.93
N GLU A 360 -18.79 -17.42 -9.23
CA GLU A 360 -19.26 -17.70 -7.85
C GLU A 360 -18.81 -16.63 -6.87
N MET A 361 -17.55 -16.19 -6.96
CA MET A 361 -17.01 -15.13 -6.09
C MET A 361 -17.67 -13.79 -6.35
N THR A 362 -17.89 -13.43 -7.61
CA THR A 362 -18.58 -12.21 -7.98
C THR A 362 -20.02 -12.21 -7.44
N LYS A 363 -20.77 -13.32 -7.60
CA LYS A 363 -22.11 -13.46 -7.04
C LYS A 363 -22.13 -13.36 -5.51
N ARG A 364 -21.15 -13.97 -4.85
CA ARG A 364 -20.97 -13.92 -3.39
C ARG A 364 -20.80 -12.49 -2.89
N VAL A 365 -19.89 -11.73 -3.51
CA VAL A 365 -19.58 -10.33 -3.11
C VAL A 365 -20.72 -9.39 -3.47
N LEU A 366 -21.37 -9.56 -4.64
CA LEU A 366 -22.55 -8.78 -5.04
C LEU A 366 -23.65 -8.86 -3.99
N LYS A 367 -23.95 -10.06 -3.49
CA LYS A 367 -25.01 -10.23 -2.47
C LYS A 367 -24.71 -9.45 -1.18
N ALA A 368 -23.44 -9.33 -0.79
CA ALA A 368 -23.06 -8.49 0.35
C ALA A 368 -23.14 -6.98 0.04
N VAL A 369 -22.68 -6.56 -1.14
CA VAL A 369 -22.77 -5.16 -1.60
C VAL A 369 -24.21 -4.67 -1.73
N GLU A 370 -25.11 -5.54 -2.18
CA GLU A 370 -26.56 -5.25 -2.33
C GLU A 370 -27.31 -5.23 -0.99
N ASN A 371 -26.69 -5.70 0.10
CA ASN A 371 -27.30 -5.61 1.43
C ASN A 371 -27.42 -4.14 1.87
N PRO A 372 -28.63 -3.67 2.24
CA PRO A 372 -28.84 -2.27 2.62
C PRO A 372 -28.16 -1.85 3.92
N ASN A 373 -27.65 -2.79 4.69
CA ASN A 373 -26.93 -2.50 5.95
C ASN A 373 -25.40 -2.58 5.80
N VAL A 374 -24.86 -2.79 4.60
CA VAL A 374 -23.39 -2.84 4.36
C VAL A 374 -22.93 -1.53 3.76
N ASP A 375 -22.13 -0.79 4.50
CA ASP A 375 -21.60 0.52 4.12
C ASP A 375 -20.30 0.43 3.31
N ILE A 376 -19.40 -0.48 3.68
CA ILE A 376 -18.06 -0.56 3.10
C ILE A 376 -17.77 -1.99 2.67
N LEU A 377 -17.18 -2.15 1.48
CA LEU A 377 -16.53 -3.38 1.04
C LEU A 377 -15.03 -3.22 1.28
N LEU A 378 -14.51 -3.91 2.33
CA LEU A 378 -13.12 -3.84 2.75
C LEU A 378 -12.22 -4.70 1.86
N HIS A 379 -10.96 -4.23 1.65
CA HIS A 379 -9.93 -4.92 0.88
C HIS A 379 -10.50 -5.84 -0.22
N PRO A 380 -11.16 -5.25 -1.25
CA PRO A 380 -12.10 -5.93 -2.15
C PRO A 380 -11.53 -7.12 -2.90
N THR A 381 -10.21 -7.16 -3.15
CA THR A 381 -9.57 -8.27 -3.87
C THR A 381 -8.94 -9.30 -2.94
N ALA A 382 -8.96 -9.08 -1.63
CA ALA A 382 -8.38 -9.92 -0.59
C ALA A 382 -6.93 -10.35 -0.90
N ARG A 383 -6.18 -9.56 -1.69
CA ARG A 383 -4.78 -9.82 -2.02
C ARG A 383 -3.87 -9.63 -0.81
N GLU A 384 -2.74 -10.31 -0.80
CA GLU A 384 -1.60 -10.01 0.07
C GLU A 384 -0.34 -9.91 -0.78
N ILE A 385 0.27 -8.74 -0.82
CA ILE A 385 1.45 -8.46 -1.67
C ILE A 385 2.57 -9.42 -1.31
N ARG A 386 3.11 -10.14 -2.32
CA ARG A 386 4.13 -11.18 -2.18
C ARG A 386 3.70 -12.45 -1.43
N ARG A 387 2.43 -12.60 -1.10
CA ARG A 387 1.93 -13.76 -0.34
C ARG A 387 0.71 -14.42 -0.96
N ARG A 388 -0.28 -13.64 -1.39
CA ARG A 388 -1.51 -14.15 -1.99
C ARG A 388 -1.96 -13.30 -3.17
N GLU A 389 -2.26 -13.96 -4.29
CA GLU A 389 -2.86 -13.31 -5.45
C GLU A 389 -4.27 -12.79 -5.13
N PRO A 390 -4.77 -11.78 -5.86
CA PRO A 390 -6.16 -11.37 -5.77
C PRO A 390 -7.12 -12.54 -6.01
N ILE A 391 -8.25 -12.56 -5.30
CA ILE A 391 -9.35 -13.48 -5.62
C ILE A 391 -9.84 -13.25 -7.05
N GLN A 392 -10.35 -14.31 -7.69
CA GLN A 392 -10.97 -14.19 -9.01
C GLN A 392 -12.31 -13.48 -8.86
N LEU A 393 -12.41 -12.25 -9.36
CA LEU A 393 -13.55 -11.36 -9.16
C LEU A 393 -13.74 -10.47 -10.39
N ASP A 394 -14.97 -10.38 -10.92
CA ASP A 394 -15.35 -9.33 -11.88
C ASP A 394 -15.44 -7.99 -11.14
N LEU A 395 -14.27 -7.37 -10.97
CA LEU A 395 -14.12 -6.17 -10.16
C LEU A 395 -14.86 -4.97 -10.76
N GLU A 396 -14.99 -4.87 -12.11
CA GLU A 396 -15.74 -3.79 -12.74
C GLU A 396 -17.24 -3.88 -12.41
N LYS A 397 -17.77 -5.09 -12.42
CA LYS A 397 -19.16 -5.35 -12.02
C LYS A 397 -19.40 -5.02 -10.55
N ILE A 398 -18.43 -5.35 -9.66
CA ILE A 398 -18.50 -4.96 -8.26
C ILE A 398 -18.45 -3.43 -8.10
N MET A 399 -17.53 -2.74 -8.78
CA MET A 399 -17.45 -1.28 -8.75
C MET A 399 -18.74 -0.61 -9.19
N GLN A 400 -19.38 -1.14 -10.25
CA GLN A 400 -20.68 -0.63 -10.71
C GLN A 400 -21.77 -0.87 -9.65
N ALA A 401 -21.81 -2.07 -9.07
CA ALA A 401 -22.77 -2.40 -8.02
C ALA A 401 -22.58 -1.53 -6.77
N THR A 402 -21.34 -1.28 -6.34
CA THR A 402 -21.07 -0.39 -5.20
C THR A 402 -21.53 1.04 -5.46
N LYS A 403 -21.32 1.56 -6.68
CA LYS A 403 -21.85 2.87 -7.09
C LYS A 403 -23.38 2.90 -7.00
N ASP A 404 -24.04 1.90 -7.57
CA ASP A 404 -25.51 1.85 -7.67
C ASP A 404 -26.17 1.68 -6.29
N ASN A 405 -25.51 0.96 -5.37
CA ASN A 405 -26.02 0.72 -4.02
C ASN A 405 -25.48 1.72 -2.98
N GLY A 406 -24.57 2.63 -3.35
CA GLY A 406 -23.97 3.60 -2.44
C GLY A 406 -22.93 3.01 -1.48
N THR A 407 -22.50 1.74 -1.69
CA THR A 407 -21.46 1.10 -0.90
C THR A 407 -20.10 1.72 -1.20
N ILE A 408 -19.31 1.97 -0.18
CA ILE A 408 -17.95 2.52 -0.29
C ILE A 408 -16.97 1.39 -0.60
N LEU A 409 -16.09 1.60 -1.57
CA LEU A 409 -14.96 0.70 -1.82
C LEU A 409 -13.76 1.14 -1.00
N ASP A 410 -13.17 0.20 -0.30
CA ASP A 410 -12.00 0.44 0.53
C ASP A 410 -10.70 0.57 -0.30
N ILE A 411 -9.82 1.43 0.19
CA ILE A 411 -8.38 1.46 -0.12
C ILE A 411 -7.67 1.15 1.19
N ASP A 412 -7.52 -0.13 1.47
CA ASP A 412 -6.78 -0.62 2.62
C ASP A 412 -5.31 -0.21 2.51
N SER A 413 -4.82 0.47 3.53
CA SER A 413 -3.48 1.04 3.57
C SER A 413 -2.44 0.12 4.22
N TYR A 414 -2.85 -1.06 4.71
CA TYR A 414 -1.90 -1.96 5.34
C TYR A 414 -0.80 -2.34 4.33
N PRO A 415 0.49 -2.30 4.74
CA PRO A 415 1.62 -2.33 3.80
C PRO A 415 1.65 -3.51 2.83
N ASP A 416 1.21 -4.70 3.25
CA ASP A 416 1.18 -5.90 2.41
C ASP A 416 -0.17 -6.14 1.73
N ARG A 417 -1.15 -5.24 1.92
CA ARG A 417 -2.42 -5.26 1.20
C ARG A 417 -2.48 -4.23 0.08
N LEU A 418 -2.53 -2.93 0.43
CA LEU A 418 -2.76 -1.80 -0.49
C LEU A 418 -3.87 -2.13 -1.51
N ASP A 419 -5.01 -2.52 -0.99
CA ASP A 419 -6.17 -3.03 -1.73
C ASP A 419 -7.36 -2.07 -1.58
N LEU A 420 -7.72 -1.37 -2.61
CA LEU A 420 -7.50 -1.55 -4.05
C LEU A 420 -6.10 -1.12 -4.52
N LYS A 421 -5.63 -1.83 -5.55
CA LYS A 421 -4.44 -1.45 -6.30
C LYS A 421 -4.68 -0.16 -7.12
N ASP A 422 -3.59 0.59 -7.41
CA ASP A 422 -3.63 1.89 -8.12
C ASP A 422 -4.44 1.87 -9.44
N GLU A 423 -4.30 0.84 -10.26
CA GLU A 423 -5.07 0.71 -11.51
C GLU A 423 -6.57 0.50 -11.26
N HIS A 424 -6.93 -0.21 -10.19
CA HIS A 424 -8.34 -0.41 -9.80
C HIS A 424 -8.93 0.85 -9.17
N VAL A 425 -8.14 1.60 -8.38
CA VAL A 425 -8.56 2.92 -7.88
C VAL A 425 -8.88 3.86 -9.05
N LYS A 426 -8.01 3.90 -10.07
CA LYS A 426 -8.25 4.71 -11.27
C LYS A 426 -9.54 4.32 -11.95
N LYS A 427 -9.80 3.02 -12.11
CA LYS A 427 -11.04 2.52 -12.70
C LYS A 427 -12.28 2.88 -11.88
N ALA A 428 -12.19 2.76 -10.54
CA ALA A 428 -13.26 3.15 -9.63
C ALA A 428 -13.59 4.65 -9.73
N VAL A 429 -12.57 5.52 -9.82
CA VAL A 429 -12.74 6.97 -10.07
C VAL A 429 -13.42 7.22 -11.42
N GLU A 430 -13.00 6.53 -12.49
CA GLU A 430 -13.61 6.65 -13.83
C GLU A 430 -15.09 6.21 -13.83
N ILE A 431 -15.43 5.17 -13.10
CA ILE A 431 -16.81 4.69 -12.93
C ILE A 431 -17.62 5.67 -12.07
N GLY A 432 -16.97 6.37 -11.12
CA GLY A 432 -17.59 7.26 -10.13
C GLY A 432 -18.12 6.50 -8.91
N ALA A 433 -17.47 5.39 -8.53
CA ALA A 433 -17.69 4.71 -7.27
C ALA A 433 -17.11 5.52 -6.11
N LYS A 434 -17.76 5.47 -4.94
CA LYS A 434 -17.24 6.10 -3.71
C LYS A 434 -16.06 5.29 -3.18
N LEU A 435 -14.96 5.95 -2.81
CA LEU A 435 -13.80 5.33 -2.21
C LEU A 435 -13.63 5.78 -0.76
N GLY A 436 -13.11 4.90 0.09
CA GLY A 436 -12.67 5.22 1.45
C GLY A 436 -11.22 4.79 1.63
N ILE A 437 -10.47 5.46 2.48
CA ILE A 437 -9.11 5.06 2.86
C ILE A 437 -9.14 4.57 4.30
N SER A 438 -8.67 3.36 4.55
CA SER A 438 -8.57 2.76 5.86
C SER A 438 -7.13 2.34 6.18
N SER A 439 -6.77 2.34 7.46
CA SER A 439 -5.42 1.91 7.87
C SER A 439 -5.32 0.41 8.12
N ASP A 440 -6.42 -0.24 8.40
CA ASP A 440 -6.48 -1.62 8.94
C ASP A 440 -5.56 -1.77 10.17
N SER A 441 -5.58 -0.73 11.03
CA SER A 441 -4.65 -0.60 12.15
C SER A 441 -4.96 -1.59 13.24
N HIS A 442 -3.97 -2.41 13.63
CA HIS A 442 -4.01 -3.34 14.76
C HIS A 442 -3.15 -2.85 15.95
N SER A 443 -2.58 -1.67 15.84
CA SER A 443 -1.87 -0.97 16.92
C SER A 443 -1.81 0.53 16.66
N THR A 444 -1.55 1.31 17.71
CA THR A 444 -1.37 2.76 17.58
C THR A 444 -0.28 3.14 16.57
N ALA A 445 0.74 2.29 16.42
CA ALA A 445 1.82 2.50 15.45
C ALA A 445 1.37 2.33 13.99
N HIS A 446 0.31 1.55 13.74
CA HIS A 446 -0.16 1.29 12.38
C HIS A 446 -0.99 2.45 11.78
N LEU A 447 -1.54 3.35 12.62
CA LEU A 447 -2.34 4.49 12.15
C LEU A 447 -1.60 5.39 11.14
N HIS A 448 -0.26 5.36 11.10
CA HIS A 448 0.51 6.09 10.09
C HIS A 448 0.44 5.45 8.69
N TYR A 449 -0.03 4.23 8.55
CA TYR A 449 -0.17 3.55 7.25
C TYR A 449 -1.18 4.25 6.33
N LEU A 450 -2.09 5.10 6.84
CA LEU A 450 -2.97 5.93 6.02
C LEU A 450 -2.22 6.68 4.90
N GLU A 451 -0.95 7.04 5.13
CA GLU A 451 -0.14 7.68 4.07
C GLU A 451 0.06 6.79 2.84
N LEU A 452 0.11 5.46 3.03
CA LEU A 452 0.26 4.51 1.93
C LEU A 452 -1.03 4.40 1.12
N GLY A 453 -2.19 4.41 1.79
CA GLY A 453 -3.51 4.45 1.15
C GLY A 453 -3.71 5.76 0.38
N VAL A 454 -3.32 6.91 0.96
CA VAL A 454 -3.31 8.19 0.24
C VAL A 454 -2.42 8.11 -0.99
N ALA A 455 -1.22 7.55 -0.87
CA ALA A 455 -0.33 7.38 -2.01
C ALA A 455 -0.95 6.48 -3.09
N GLN A 456 -1.62 5.41 -2.68
CA GLN A 456 -2.34 4.51 -3.59
C GLN A 456 -3.49 5.23 -4.30
N ALA A 457 -4.28 6.03 -3.57
CA ALA A 457 -5.33 6.87 -4.13
C ALA A 457 -4.76 7.89 -5.15
N ARG A 458 -3.64 8.57 -4.81
CA ARG A 458 -2.94 9.51 -5.70
C ARG A 458 -2.45 8.83 -6.97
N ARG A 459 -1.88 7.63 -6.86
CA ARG A 459 -1.46 6.81 -8.01
C ARG A 459 -2.64 6.42 -8.90
N GLY A 460 -3.81 6.22 -8.30
CA GLY A 460 -5.09 5.99 -8.97
C GLY A 460 -5.81 7.26 -9.45
N TRP A 461 -5.15 8.42 -9.45
CA TRP A 461 -5.70 9.70 -9.92
C TRP A 461 -6.83 10.27 -9.05
N ALA A 462 -7.06 9.75 -7.85
CA ALA A 462 -8.14 10.18 -6.98
C ALA A 462 -7.90 11.60 -6.42
N THR A 463 -8.95 12.38 -6.36
CA THR A 463 -9.03 13.68 -5.70
C THR A 463 -9.71 13.55 -4.34
N ALA A 464 -9.66 14.60 -3.52
CA ALA A 464 -10.38 14.61 -2.25
C ALA A 464 -11.91 14.37 -2.39
N LYS A 465 -12.49 14.66 -3.56
CA LYS A 465 -13.93 14.44 -3.82
C LYS A 465 -14.29 12.98 -4.02
N ASP A 466 -13.33 12.17 -4.43
CA ASP A 466 -13.53 10.74 -4.69
C ASP A 466 -13.43 9.92 -3.39
N ILE A 467 -12.89 10.51 -2.30
CA ILE A 467 -12.59 9.86 -1.03
C ILE A 467 -13.56 10.35 0.05
N VAL A 468 -14.42 9.46 0.57
CA VAL A 468 -15.48 9.85 1.51
C VAL A 468 -14.94 10.34 2.87
N ASN A 469 -13.83 9.80 3.35
CA ASN A 469 -13.27 10.19 4.65
C ASN A 469 -12.31 11.39 4.60
N THR A 470 -12.33 12.15 3.51
CA THR A 470 -11.89 13.55 3.46
C THR A 470 -12.97 14.51 3.98
N GLN A 471 -14.18 14.02 4.16
CA GLN A 471 -15.33 14.78 4.62
C GLN A 471 -15.40 14.76 6.16
N ARG A 472 -16.02 15.79 6.74
CA ARG A 472 -16.35 15.80 8.15
C ARG A 472 -17.39 14.72 8.49
N LEU A 473 -17.48 14.35 9.75
CA LEU A 473 -18.33 13.26 10.21
C LEU A 473 -19.80 13.40 9.77
N GLU A 474 -20.38 14.60 9.85
CA GLU A 474 -21.77 14.84 9.45
C GLU A 474 -22.03 14.60 7.96
N GLU A 475 -21.01 14.85 7.13
CA GLU A 475 -21.09 14.59 5.69
C GLU A 475 -20.82 13.10 5.39
N LEU A 476 -19.88 12.50 6.12
CA LEU A 476 -19.65 11.04 6.01
C LEU A 476 -20.94 10.27 6.32
N LYS A 477 -21.64 10.61 7.39
CA LYS A 477 -22.92 9.95 7.79
C LYS A 477 -23.98 9.98 6.69
N LYS A 478 -24.00 10.99 5.82
CA LYS A 478 -24.90 11.03 4.67
C LYS A 478 -24.52 10.05 3.56
N ASN A 479 -23.28 9.54 3.57
CA ASN A 479 -22.80 8.54 2.63
C ASN A 479 -22.99 7.10 3.14
N LEU A 480 -23.25 6.92 4.44
CA LEU A 480 -23.56 5.63 5.04
C LEU A 480 -25.03 5.26 4.79
N LYS A 481 -25.32 3.96 4.83
CA LYS A 481 -26.67 3.43 4.50
C LYS A 481 -27.60 3.36 5.73
N ALA A 482 -27.05 3.46 6.95
CA ALA A 482 -27.79 3.35 8.20
C ALA A 482 -28.59 4.62 8.54
#